data_03eb7ddee4868de59e6cabe92e0d9722
#
_entry.id   03eb7ddee4868de59e6cabe92e0d9722
#
_cell.length_a   1.000
_cell.length_b   1.000
_cell.length_c   1.000
_cell.angle_alpha   90.00
_cell.angle_beta   90.00
_cell.angle_gamma   90.00
#
_symmetry.space_group_name_H-M   'P 1'
#
loop_
_entity.id
_entity.type
_entity.pdbx_description
1 polymer ?
#
loop_
_entity_poly.entity_id
_entity_poly.type
_entity_poly.pdbx_seq_one_letter_code
_entity_poly.pdbx_strand_id
1 'polypeptide(L)'
;MGNITKDSIDGMMTTIQNLYLSDSIPWMIGYSGGKDSTAAVQLVWMAIEALPQEQRKKTVHIMNTDTLVESPVVARWVERSLDAMQEAAEERGLPFVPVRLTPDWNDTFWVNLIGRGYPFPRMKYRWCTDRLKVRPVNNFIRNKIAEHGEVILVLGTRKQESARRSRTMTNLEKKRVRELLSPNPTLANELVFSPLEAWSDDDVWVFLMQYKNPWGYSNMDLMTMYRGATADNECPLMVDRSLPSCGKSRFGCWVCTMVESDKSMEAMIANDEEKEWMLPLLEFRNEFGDLAGDRERRIFRRMRGNLQGHYGQLFHGPYKREVREHWLRRLLEIQRHINETGPNEFHDLALIRMEELRAIRRIWVCDKHEFTDALPRIYEDVTGQSFADPEWIASDHFAREEWDVLADVCARLYGDEELAFEMMYSLVDIESRAAGLGDRKGILEAMERVIGQTFYRNEEDATQYYAARMARKKEMGAAYNESFLDAIRAEEHMDIEDEE
;
A
#
# COMPACT_ATOMS: atom_id res chain seq x y z
N MET A 1 15.39 30.19 12.32
CA MET A 1 16.67 29.74 11.73
C MET A 1 17.01 28.43 12.38
N GLY A 2 17.38 27.41 11.58
CA GLY A 2 17.82 26.11 12.08
C GLY A 2 19.01 26.24 13.01
N ASN A 3 19.11 25.32 13.96
CA ASN A 3 20.21 25.32 14.96
C ASN A 3 21.43 24.52 14.47
N ILE A 4 21.44 24.10 13.19
CA ILE A 4 22.55 23.33 12.62
C ILE A 4 23.74 24.22 12.31
N THR A 5 24.89 23.82 12.84
CA THR A 5 26.18 24.40 12.55
C THR A 5 27.10 23.36 11.90
N LYS A 6 28.18 23.81 11.27
CA LYS A 6 29.17 22.89 10.70
C LYS A 6 29.69 21.92 11.76
N ASP A 7 30.02 22.44 12.98
CA ASP A 7 30.51 21.60 14.06
C ASP A 7 29.52 20.55 14.52
N SER A 8 28.20 20.86 14.49
CA SER A 8 27.14 19.86 14.81
C SER A 8 27.04 18.77 13.77
N ILE A 9 27.24 19.09 12.49
CA ILE A 9 27.27 18.10 11.39
C ILE A 9 28.54 17.24 11.49
N ASP A 10 29.72 17.85 11.70
CA ASP A 10 30.99 17.13 11.85
C ASP A 10 30.93 16.18 13.06
N GLY A 11 30.34 16.64 14.17
CA GLY A 11 30.08 15.79 15.35
C GLY A 11 29.14 14.62 15.07
N MET A 12 28.05 14.81 14.29
CA MET A 12 27.15 13.75 13.91
C MET A 12 27.82 12.77 12.92
N MET A 13 28.61 13.27 11.97
CA MET A 13 29.39 12.40 11.07
C MET A 13 30.36 11.52 11.87
N THR A 14 31.06 12.08 12.85
CA THR A 14 31.93 11.32 13.76
C THR A 14 31.15 10.26 14.54
N THR A 15 29.94 10.58 15.02
CA THR A 15 29.08 9.64 15.72
C THR A 15 28.66 8.48 14.81
N ILE A 16 28.29 8.78 13.56
CA ILE A 16 27.96 7.78 12.54
C ILE A 16 29.16 6.88 12.22
N GLN A 17 30.34 7.46 12.05
CA GLN A 17 31.59 6.72 11.79
C GLN A 17 31.91 5.75 12.94
N ASN A 18 31.85 6.23 14.19
CA ASN A 18 32.09 5.40 15.35
C ASN A 18 31.10 4.25 15.46
N LEU A 19 29.80 4.50 15.23
CA LEU A 19 28.78 3.47 15.23
C LEU A 19 28.96 2.47 14.08
N TYR A 20 29.32 2.96 12.89
CA TYR A 20 29.58 2.11 11.72
C TYR A 20 30.79 1.18 11.96
N LEU A 21 31.83 1.65 12.62
CA LEU A 21 33.05 0.88 12.89
C LEU A 21 32.94 -0.02 14.11
N SER A 22 31.93 0.15 14.98
CA SER A 22 31.83 -0.56 16.26
C SER A 22 31.52 -2.05 16.15
N ASP A 23 30.96 -2.50 15.02
CA ASP A 23 30.55 -3.88 14.77
C ASP A 23 30.56 -4.23 13.28
N SER A 24 30.11 -5.44 12.92
CA SER A 24 29.98 -5.90 11.54
C SER A 24 28.52 -6.01 11.06
N ILE A 25 27.56 -5.51 11.85
CA ILE A 25 26.12 -5.61 11.56
C ILE A 25 25.78 -4.76 10.33
N PRO A 26 25.13 -5.32 9.29
CA PRO A 26 24.78 -4.56 8.10
C PRO A 26 23.75 -3.47 8.41
N TRP A 27 23.86 -2.35 7.67
CA TRP A 27 22.94 -1.24 7.81
C TRP A 27 21.87 -1.24 6.74
N MET A 28 20.63 -0.93 7.12
CA MET A 28 19.48 -0.76 6.26
C MET A 28 19.00 0.68 6.40
N ILE A 29 19.06 1.50 5.35
CA ILE A 29 18.59 2.89 5.41
C ILE A 29 17.27 2.99 4.66
N GLY A 30 16.21 3.47 5.34
CA GLY A 30 14.93 3.74 4.69
C GLY A 30 14.98 5.01 3.84
N TYR A 31 14.69 4.89 2.54
CA TYR A 31 14.68 5.98 1.58
C TYR A 31 13.34 6.08 0.86
N SER A 32 12.62 7.18 1.06
CA SER A 32 11.33 7.45 0.42
C SER A 32 11.39 8.54 -0.66
N GLY A 33 12.56 9.08 -0.95
CA GLY A 33 12.75 10.22 -1.85
C GLY A 33 12.32 11.58 -1.25
N GLY A 34 11.77 11.60 -0.04
CA GLY A 34 11.41 12.83 0.65
C GLY A 34 12.59 13.45 1.43
N LYS A 35 12.44 14.73 1.83
CA LYS A 35 13.51 15.52 2.45
C LYS A 35 14.23 14.85 3.62
N ASP A 36 13.46 14.25 4.54
CA ASP A 36 14.00 13.65 5.77
C ASP A 36 14.83 12.40 5.47
N SER A 37 14.33 11.52 4.60
CA SER A 37 15.06 10.32 4.18
C SER A 37 16.28 10.66 3.33
N THR A 38 16.18 11.68 2.47
CA THR A 38 17.31 12.18 1.67
C THR A 38 18.41 12.73 2.58
N ALA A 39 18.06 13.55 3.59
CA ALA A 39 19.02 14.07 4.54
C ALA A 39 19.70 12.96 5.35
N ALA A 40 18.95 11.92 5.77
CA ALA A 40 19.53 10.79 6.50
C ALA A 40 20.53 9.99 5.64
N VAL A 41 20.14 9.66 4.38
CA VAL A 41 21.05 8.97 3.45
C VAL A 41 22.29 9.83 3.16
N GLN A 42 22.09 11.12 2.86
CA GLN A 42 23.18 12.05 2.57
C GLN A 42 24.18 12.16 3.73
N LEU A 43 23.69 12.29 4.96
CA LEU A 43 24.52 12.40 6.14
C LEU A 43 25.34 11.13 6.41
N VAL A 44 24.70 9.95 6.28
CA VAL A 44 25.38 8.65 6.41
C VAL A 44 26.39 8.45 5.28
N TRP A 45 26.03 8.83 4.06
CA TRP A 45 26.91 8.73 2.90
C TRP A 45 28.18 9.56 3.11
N MET A 46 28.05 10.84 3.45
CA MET A 46 29.16 11.73 3.73
C MET A 46 30.08 11.19 4.85
N ALA A 47 29.48 10.67 5.92
CA ALA A 47 30.23 10.11 7.03
C ALA A 47 31.07 8.88 6.62
N ILE A 48 30.50 7.96 5.84
CA ILE A 48 31.19 6.73 5.40
C ILE A 48 32.21 7.04 4.30
N GLU A 49 31.89 7.95 3.38
CA GLU A 49 32.81 8.38 2.31
C GLU A 49 34.08 9.06 2.87
N ALA A 50 33.98 9.72 4.01
CA ALA A 50 35.12 10.32 4.70
C ALA A 50 36.04 9.31 5.41
N LEU A 51 35.63 8.05 5.57
CA LEU A 51 36.46 6.99 6.14
C LEU A 51 37.53 6.53 5.11
N PRO A 52 38.70 6.03 5.56
CA PRO A 52 39.63 5.30 4.70
C PRO A 52 38.95 4.11 4.00
N GLN A 53 39.35 3.82 2.76
CA GLN A 53 38.72 2.77 1.94
C GLN A 53 38.74 1.39 2.62
N GLU A 54 39.84 1.06 3.30
CA GLU A 54 40.00 -0.20 4.03
C GLU A 54 39.04 -0.37 5.21
N GLN A 55 38.40 0.69 5.68
CA GLN A 55 37.43 0.69 6.77
C GLN A 55 35.98 0.60 6.27
N ARG A 56 35.72 0.80 4.98
CA ARG A 56 34.38 0.78 4.36
C ARG A 56 33.91 -0.65 4.04
N LYS A 57 33.98 -1.57 4.99
CA LYS A 57 33.74 -3.02 4.73
C LYS A 57 32.29 -3.46 4.89
N LYS A 58 31.51 -2.74 5.66
CA LYS A 58 30.15 -3.09 6.03
C LYS A 58 29.18 -2.60 4.96
N THR A 59 28.37 -3.50 4.40
CA THR A 59 27.34 -3.16 3.42
C THR A 59 26.24 -2.29 4.02
N VAL A 60 25.83 -1.27 3.29
CA VAL A 60 24.75 -0.34 3.63
C VAL A 60 23.70 -0.41 2.54
N HIS A 61 22.59 -1.08 2.83
CA HIS A 61 21.45 -1.16 1.91
C HIS A 61 20.60 0.10 2.02
N ILE A 62 20.34 0.78 0.89
CA ILE A 62 19.42 1.91 0.81
C ILE A 62 18.09 1.38 0.28
N MET A 63 17.11 1.19 1.16
CA MET A 63 15.84 0.55 0.85
C MET A 63 14.78 1.59 0.46
N ASN A 64 14.25 1.47 -0.74
CA ASN A 64 13.03 2.14 -1.14
C ASN A 64 11.90 1.11 -1.28
N THR A 65 10.70 1.45 -0.83
CA THR A 65 9.50 0.65 -1.04
C THR A 65 8.63 1.35 -2.07
N ASP A 66 8.61 0.78 -3.28
CA ASP A 66 7.69 1.19 -4.34
C ASP A 66 6.36 0.47 -4.15
N THR A 67 5.32 1.21 -3.80
CA THR A 67 3.97 0.67 -3.63
C THR A 67 3.26 0.34 -4.93
N LEU A 68 3.87 0.64 -6.08
CA LEU A 68 3.33 0.55 -7.44
C LEU A 68 2.14 1.52 -7.70
N VAL A 69 1.83 2.37 -6.75
CA VAL A 69 0.79 3.42 -6.82
C VAL A 69 1.28 4.74 -6.22
N GLU A 70 2.59 4.98 -6.19
CA GLU A 70 3.17 6.28 -5.83
C GLU A 70 2.80 7.33 -6.90
N SER A 71 2.80 8.62 -6.54
CA SER A 71 2.67 9.68 -7.54
C SER A 71 3.72 9.47 -8.65
N PRO A 72 3.35 9.45 -9.95
CA PRO A 72 4.29 9.15 -11.03
C PRO A 72 5.52 10.04 -11.04
N VAL A 73 5.36 11.33 -10.73
CA VAL A 73 6.47 12.30 -10.63
C VAL A 73 7.44 11.89 -9.51
N VAL A 74 6.90 11.51 -8.36
CA VAL A 74 7.72 11.08 -7.20
C VAL A 74 8.37 9.73 -7.47
N ALA A 75 7.65 8.80 -8.07
CA ALA A 75 8.19 7.49 -8.44
C ALA A 75 9.41 7.63 -9.38
N ARG A 76 9.29 8.47 -10.43
CA ARG A 76 10.38 8.74 -11.38
C ARG A 76 11.56 9.46 -10.71
N TRP A 77 11.28 10.41 -9.80
CA TRP A 77 12.30 11.05 -8.99
C TRP A 77 13.11 10.04 -8.16
N VAL A 78 12.42 9.14 -7.47
CA VAL A 78 13.06 8.11 -6.63
C VAL A 78 13.86 7.12 -7.48
N GLU A 79 13.33 6.65 -8.60
CA GLU A 79 13.98 5.73 -9.52
C GLU A 79 15.34 6.30 -9.97
N ARG A 80 15.32 7.51 -10.55
CA ARG A 80 16.54 8.19 -10.99
C ARG A 80 17.53 8.46 -9.86
N SER A 81 17.03 8.74 -8.65
CA SER A 81 17.89 8.95 -7.49
C SER A 81 18.59 7.66 -7.04
N LEU A 82 17.89 6.51 -7.09
CA LEU A 82 18.49 5.21 -6.77
C LEU A 82 19.54 4.81 -7.79
N ASP A 83 19.28 5.05 -9.08
CA ASP A 83 20.24 4.79 -10.16
C ASP A 83 21.51 5.64 -9.97
N ALA A 84 21.34 6.94 -9.71
CA ALA A 84 22.48 7.82 -9.43
C ALA A 84 23.27 7.41 -8.16
N MET A 85 22.57 6.90 -7.12
CA MET A 85 23.25 6.34 -5.94
C MET A 85 24.05 5.10 -6.27
N GLN A 86 23.52 4.20 -7.11
CA GLN A 86 24.23 2.99 -7.54
C GLN A 86 25.50 3.35 -8.33
N GLU A 87 25.37 4.22 -9.33
CA GLU A 87 26.50 4.68 -10.14
C GLU A 87 27.59 5.35 -9.28
N ALA A 88 27.20 6.29 -8.42
CA ALA A 88 28.14 6.99 -7.56
C ALA A 88 28.83 6.07 -6.53
N ALA A 89 28.11 5.05 -6.03
CA ALA A 89 28.70 4.08 -5.10
C ALA A 89 29.73 3.19 -5.80
N GLU A 90 29.43 2.72 -7.01
CA GLU A 90 30.34 1.90 -7.83
C GLU A 90 31.60 2.68 -8.23
N GLU A 91 31.43 3.90 -8.77
CA GLU A 91 32.57 4.76 -9.19
C GLU A 91 33.54 5.06 -8.05
N ARG A 92 33.04 5.21 -6.81
CA ARG A 92 33.85 5.62 -5.65
C ARG A 92 34.23 4.47 -4.72
N GLY A 93 33.86 3.25 -5.06
CA GLY A 93 34.11 2.07 -4.23
C GLY A 93 33.47 2.18 -2.85
N LEU A 94 32.22 2.66 -2.77
CA LEU A 94 31.48 2.83 -1.54
C LEU A 94 30.57 1.63 -1.28
N PRO A 95 30.30 1.28 -0.02
CA PRO A 95 29.56 0.05 0.34
C PRO A 95 28.03 0.23 0.27
N PHE A 96 27.52 1.19 -0.48
CA PHE A 96 26.09 1.45 -0.61
C PHE A 96 25.47 0.60 -1.70
N VAL A 97 24.34 -0.02 -1.37
CA VAL A 97 23.56 -0.88 -2.28
C VAL A 97 22.11 -0.42 -2.26
N PRO A 98 21.68 0.37 -3.26
CA PRO A 98 20.27 0.72 -3.41
C PRO A 98 19.42 -0.53 -3.70
N VAL A 99 18.26 -0.63 -3.05
CA VAL A 99 17.33 -1.75 -3.20
C VAL A 99 15.92 -1.22 -3.33
N ARG A 100 15.24 -1.57 -4.43
CA ARG A 100 13.82 -1.27 -4.63
C ARG A 100 13.00 -2.48 -4.22
N LEU A 101 12.14 -2.31 -3.24
CA LEU A 101 11.24 -3.33 -2.71
C LEU A 101 9.83 -3.08 -3.25
N THR A 102 9.17 -4.14 -3.71
CA THR A 102 7.78 -4.09 -4.19
C THR A 102 6.91 -5.07 -3.41
N PRO A 103 5.61 -4.83 -3.29
CA PRO A 103 4.69 -5.83 -2.77
C PRO A 103 4.66 -7.06 -3.68
N ASP A 104 4.24 -8.19 -3.12
CA ASP A 104 3.88 -9.37 -3.91
C ASP A 104 2.76 -9.03 -4.88
N TRP A 105 2.76 -9.64 -6.08
CA TRP A 105 1.75 -9.37 -7.11
C TRP A 105 0.32 -9.63 -6.64
N ASN A 106 0.14 -10.59 -5.74
CA ASN A 106 -1.16 -10.87 -5.14
C ASN A 106 -1.59 -9.86 -4.07
N ASP A 107 -0.66 -9.03 -3.58
CA ASP A 107 -0.90 -8.07 -2.51
C ASP A 107 -0.84 -6.60 -2.95
N THR A 108 -0.76 -6.32 -4.27
CA THR A 108 -0.74 -4.96 -4.79
C THR A 108 -2.06 -4.22 -4.55
N PHE A 109 -2.05 -2.90 -4.73
CA PHE A 109 -3.23 -2.07 -4.50
C PHE A 109 -4.41 -2.48 -5.38
N TRP A 110 -4.17 -2.63 -6.68
CA TRP A 110 -5.23 -2.94 -7.65
C TRP A 110 -5.76 -4.37 -7.51
N VAL A 111 -4.91 -5.32 -7.21
CA VAL A 111 -5.33 -6.69 -6.94
C VAL A 111 -6.24 -6.76 -5.72
N ASN A 112 -5.96 -5.99 -4.68
CA ASN A 112 -6.86 -5.94 -3.53
C ASN A 112 -8.15 -5.15 -3.81
N LEU A 113 -8.06 -3.95 -4.42
CA LEU A 113 -9.24 -3.10 -4.67
C LEU A 113 -10.12 -3.68 -5.78
N ILE A 114 -9.55 -3.94 -6.97
CA ILE A 114 -10.28 -4.37 -8.17
C ILE A 114 -10.44 -5.89 -8.18
N GLY A 115 -9.39 -6.66 -7.87
CA GLY A 115 -9.43 -8.11 -7.86
C GLY A 115 -10.35 -8.64 -6.74
N ARG A 116 -9.96 -8.43 -5.50
CA ARG A 116 -10.71 -8.91 -4.33
C ARG A 116 -11.95 -8.08 -4.01
N GLY A 117 -11.98 -6.81 -4.43
CA GLY A 117 -13.05 -5.89 -4.10
C GLY A 117 -12.94 -5.32 -2.68
N TYR A 118 -11.75 -5.23 -2.11
CA TYR A 118 -11.57 -4.64 -0.78
C TYR A 118 -12.10 -3.22 -0.75
N PRO A 119 -12.76 -2.80 0.34
CA PRO A 119 -13.08 -1.40 0.56
C PRO A 119 -11.79 -0.56 0.47
N PHE A 120 -11.87 0.62 -0.14
CA PHE A 120 -10.71 1.48 -0.20
C PHE A 120 -10.18 1.83 1.21
N PRO A 121 -8.88 2.10 1.36
CA PRO A 121 -8.26 2.34 2.66
C PRO A 121 -8.88 3.53 3.41
N ARG A 122 -9.07 3.39 4.72
CA ARG A 122 -9.60 4.43 5.62
C ARG A 122 -8.75 4.51 6.89
N MET A 123 -8.96 5.55 7.70
CA MET A 123 -8.20 5.77 8.94
C MET A 123 -8.17 4.54 9.88
N LYS A 124 -9.24 3.77 9.94
CA LYS A 124 -9.35 2.56 10.76
C LYS A 124 -9.09 1.25 9.99
N TYR A 125 -8.95 1.31 8.67
CA TYR A 125 -8.76 0.13 7.80
C TYR A 125 -7.65 0.41 6.79
N ARG A 126 -6.41 0.20 7.22
CA ARG A 126 -5.18 0.57 6.50
C ARG A 126 -4.45 -0.63 5.90
N TRP A 127 -5.17 -1.54 5.27
CA TRP A 127 -4.57 -2.71 4.63
C TRP A 127 -3.42 -2.35 3.66
N CYS A 128 -3.52 -1.20 2.99
CA CYS A 128 -2.47 -0.74 2.08
C CYS A 128 -1.12 -0.49 2.77
N THR A 129 -1.12 0.02 4.02
CA THR A 129 0.13 0.27 4.75
C THR A 129 0.86 -1.03 5.05
N ASP A 130 0.14 -2.03 5.51
CA ASP A 130 0.71 -3.34 5.82
C ASP A 130 1.21 -4.02 4.55
N ARG A 131 0.33 -4.26 3.58
CA ARG A 131 0.62 -5.05 2.38
C ARG A 131 1.64 -4.39 1.44
N LEU A 132 1.52 -3.08 1.23
CA LEU A 132 2.34 -2.39 0.23
C LEU A 132 3.66 -1.85 0.78
N LYS A 133 3.75 -1.57 2.09
CA LYS A 133 4.95 -0.93 2.68
C LYS A 133 5.63 -1.81 3.73
N VAL A 134 4.88 -2.30 4.71
CA VAL A 134 5.48 -2.99 5.87
C VAL A 134 5.96 -4.39 5.50
N ARG A 135 5.14 -5.19 4.83
CA ARG A 135 5.50 -6.57 4.47
C ARG A 135 6.74 -6.67 3.58
N PRO A 136 6.87 -5.92 2.47
CA PRO A 136 8.07 -5.97 1.64
C PRO A 136 9.35 -5.67 2.42
N VAL A 137 9.31 -4.62 3.26
CA VAL A 137 10.45 -4.23 4.11
C VAL A 137 10.76 -5.32 5.13
N ASN A 138 9.75 -5.80 5.86
CA ASN A 138 9.95 -6.82 6.88
C ASN A 138 10.50 -8.13 6.29
N ASN A 139 10.04 -8.53 5.12
CA ASN A 139 10.55 -9.71 4.44
C ASN A 139 12.02 -9.55 4.06
N PHE A 140 12.40 -8.42 3.51
CA PHE A 140 13.80 -8.13 3.20
C PHE A 140 14.67 -8.13 4.46
N ILE A 141 14.24 -7.42 5.51
CA ILE A 141 14.97 -7.35 6.78
C ILE A 141 15.09 -8.72 7.44
N ARG A 142 14.02 -9.54 7.47
CA ARG A 142 14.07 -10.91 8.01
C ARG A 142 15.08 -11.78 7.28
N ASN A 143 15.17 -11.69 5.95
CA ASN A 143 16.18 -12.39 5.17
C ASN A 143 17.59 -11.95 5.58
N LYS A 144 17.81 -10.65 5.77
CA LYS A 144 19.11 -10.14 6.22
C LYS A 144 19.45 -10.51 7.66
N ILE A 145 18.47 -10.56 8.55
CA ILE A 145 18.64 -11.09 9.92
C ILE A 145 19.03 -12.58 9.87
N ALA A 146 18.39 -13.36 9.00
CA ALA A 146 18.73 -14.78 8.83
C ALA A 146 20.17 -14.98 8.31
N GLU A 147 20.68 -14.07 7.48
CA GLU A 147 22.05 -14.10 6.95
C GLU A 147 23.11 -13.62 7.98
N HIS A 148 22.78 -12.61 8.79
CA HIS A 148 23.76 -11.88 9.62
C HIS A 148 23.50 -11.90 11.13
N GLY A 149 22.37 -12.44 11.58
CA GLY A 149 21.95 -12.49 12.97
C GLY A 149 21.25 -11.24 13.47
N GLU A 150 21.75 -10.06 13.13
CA GLU A 150 21.19 -8.74 13.50
C GLU A 150 21.29 -7.75 12.32
N VAL A 151 20.47 -6.70 12.36
CA VAL A 151 20.53 -5.56 11.42
C VAL A 151 20.36 -4.24 12.16
N ILE A 152 20.91 -3.16 11.61
CA ILE A 152 20.66 -1.80 12.07
C ILE A 152 19.83 -1.07 11.01
N LEU A 153 18.59 -0.71 11.36
CA LEU A 153 17.71 0.11 10.53
C LEU A 153 17.95 1.59 10.82
N VAL A 154 18.39 2.33 9.82
CA VAL A 154 18.59 3.78 9.90
C VAL A 154 17.39 4.49 9.30
N LEU A 155 16.77 5.39 10.06
CA LEU A 155 15.58 6.12 9.66
C LEU A 155 15.77 7.64 9.79
N GLY A 156 15.29 8.39 8.80
CA GLY A 156 15.21 9.85 8.84
C GLY A 156 14.06 10.37 9.72
N THR A 157 13.64 9.63 10.75
CA THR A 157 12.53 10.01 11.62
C THR A 157 12.95 11.03 12.66
N ARG A 158 12.06 12.01 12.93
CA ARG A 158 12.32 13.13 13.84
C ARG A 158 11.22 13.28 14.89
N LYS A 159 11.58 13.66 16.11
CA LYS A 159 10.61 13.89 17.20
C LYS A 159 9.65 15.04 16.88
N GLN A 160 10.09 16.04 16.14
CA GLN A 160 9.29 17.22 15.81
C GLN A 160 8.22 16.99 14.74
N GLU A 161 8.22 15.84 14.05
CA GLU A 161 7.20 15.55 13.01
C GLU A 161 5.77 15.45 13.57
N SER A 162 5.61 14.91 14.78
CA SER A 162 4.31 14.86 15.47
C SER A 162 4.45 14.49 16.94
N ALA A 163 3.51 14.92 17.77
CA ALA A 163 3.45 14.57 19.18
C ALA A 163 3.39 13.05 19.43
N ARG A 164 2.72 12.29 18.55
CA ARG A 164 2.68 10.82 18.61
C ARG A 164 4.07 10.24 18.35
N ARG A 165 4.78 10.72 17.32
CA ARG A 165 6.13 10.24 16.98
C ARG A 165 7.12 10.57 18.11
N SER A 166 7.08 11.78 18.64
CA SER A 166 7.89 12.18 19.80
C SER A 166 7.71 11.22 20.98
N ARG A 167 6.47 10.92 21.37
CA ARG A 167 6.19 9.98 22.48
C ARG A 167 6.72 8.58 22.20
N THR A 168 6.53 8.07 20.98
CA THR A 168 6.99 6.73 20.60
C THR A 168 8.52 6.67 20.65
N MET A 169 9.22 7.62 20.04
CA MET A 169 10.69 7.68 20.04
C MET A 169 11.23 7.81 21.46
N THR A 170 10.70 8.71 22.28
CA THR A 170 11.13 8.88 23.69
C THR A 170 10.91 7.61 24.52
N ASN A 171 9.84 6.85 24.25
CA ASN A 171 9.62 5.57 24.94
C ASN A 171 10.60 4.47 24.48
N LEU A 172 10.97 4.46 23.22
CA LEU A 172 11.96 3.52 22.69
C LEU A 172 13.38 3.85 23.15
N GLU A 173 13.72 5.14 23.30
CA GLU A 173 15.01 5.59 23.87
C GLU A 173 15.24 5.03 25.27
N LYS A 174 14.21 4.97 26.10
CA LYS A 174 14.31 4.37 27.46
C LYS A 174 14.64 2.86 27.43
N LYS A 175 14.47 2.23 26.27
CA LYS A 175 14.69 0.80 26.03
C LYS A 175 15.95 0.55 25.19
N ARG A 176 16.80 1.55 24.98
CA ARG A 176 18.05 1.40 24.20
C ARG A 176 18.87 0.24 24.75
N VAL A 177 19.29 -0.65 23.85
CA VAL A 177 20.11 -1.82 24.15
C VAL A 177 21.59 -1.45 24.08
N ARG A 178 21.93 -0.51 23.17
CA ARG A 178 23.24 0.10 23.00
C ARG A 178 23.04 1.61 22.90
N GLU A 179 24.09 2.38 23.13
CA GLU A 179 24.05 3.82 22.89
C GLU A 179 23.58 4.10 21.46
N LEU A 180 22.63 5.01 21.29
CA LEU A 180 21.97 5.41 20.03
C LEU A 180 21.05 4.35 19.36
N LEU A 181 21.05 3.09 19.80
CA LEU A 181 20.30 2.01 19.19
C LEU A 181 19.09 1.61 20.03
N SER A 182 17.90 1.82 19.49
CA SER A 182 16.63 1.41 20.09
C SER A 182 16.16 0.08 19.49
N PRO A 183 15.55 -0.85 20.27
CA PRO A 183 15.00 -2.07 19.72
C PRO A 183 13.76 -1.77 18.87
N ASN A 184 13.56 -2.53 17.77
CA ASN A 184 12.29 -2.50 17.07
C ASN A 184 11.25 -3.36 17.82
N PRO A 185 10.06 -2.81 18.13
CA PRO A 185 9.04 -3.57 18.84
C PRO A 185 8.41 -4.71 17.99
N THR A 186 8.58 -4.68 16.67
CA THR A 186 7.92 -5.61 15.74
C THR A 186 8.85 -6.73 15.27
N LEU A 187 10.13 -6.43 15.08
CA LEU A 187 11.12 -7.40 14.62
C LEU A 187 12.23 -7.57 15.67
N ALA A 188 12.38 -8.80 16.16
CA ALA A 188 13.51 -9.15 16.99
C ALA A 188 14.82 -9.06 16.19
N ASN A 189 15.92 -8.69 16.86
CA ASN A 189 17.24 -8.52 16.26
C ASN A 189 17.36 -7.38 15.22
N GLU A 190 16.39 -6.46 15.22
CA GLU A 190 16.45 -5.20 14.48
C GLU A 190 16.65 -4.05 15.46
N LEU A 191 17.75 -3.33 15.28
CA LEU A 191 18.07 -2.13 16.05
C LEU A 191 17.83 -0.89 15.20
N VAL A 192 17.23 0.15 15.77
CA VAL A 192 16.87 1.37 15.04
C VAL A 192 17.77 2.52 15.46
N PHE A 193 18.37 3.18 14.48
CA PHE A 193 19.13 4.41 14.59
C PHE A 193 18.44 5.56 13.86
N SER A 194 18.27 6.71 14.50
CA SER A 194 17.65 7.90 13.91
C SER A 194 18.61 9.10 14.04
N PRO A 195 19.51 9.32 13.07
CA PRO A 195 20.51 10.38 13.15
C PRO A 195 19.90 11.78 13.19
N LEU A 196 18.69 11.96 12.69
CA LEU A 196 17.97 13.24 12.62
C LEU A 196 16.98 13.44 13.78
N GLU A 197 16.98 12.60 14.83
CA GLU A 197 15.90 12.57 15.83
C GLU A 197 15.58 13.91 16.47
N ALA A 198 16.58 14.79 16.64
CA ALA A 198 16.45 16.10 17.27
C ALA A 198 16.25 17.26 16.29
N TRP A 199 16.34 17.00 14.97
CA TRP A 199 16.29 18.04 13.94
C TRP A 199 14.87 18.60 13.74
N SER A 200 14.81 19.90 13.49
CA SER A 200 13.60 20.58 13.01
C SER A 200 13.43 20.44 11.50
N ASP A 201 12.30 20.88 10.96
CA ASP A 201 12.08 20.97 9.50
C ASP A 201 13.10 21.91 8.85
N ASP A 202 13.35 23.05 9.48
CA ASP A 202 14.34 24.03 9.01
C ASP A 202 15.75 23.44 9.01
N ASP A 203 16.12 22.66 10.03
CA ASP A 203 17.44 22.03 10.10
C ASP A 203 17.67 21.08 8.91
N VAL A 204 16.64 20.29 8.54
CA VAL A 204 16.71 19.39 7.38
C VAL A 204 16.96 20.18 6.10
N TRP A 205 16.20 21.25 5.87
CA TRP A 205 16.36 22.05 4.66
C TRP A 205 17.68 22.83 4.63
N VAL A 206 18.10 23.40 5.76
CA VAL A 206 19.41 24.08 5.88
C VAL A 206 20.54 23.10 5.53
N PHE A 207 20.50 21.87 6.06
CA PHE A 207 21.46 20.85 5.71
C PHE A 207 21.46 20.53 4.21
N LEU A 208 20.30 20.22 3.64
CA LEU A 208 20.18 19.87 2.23
C LEU A 208 20.64 21.01 1.28
N MET A 209 20.44 22.27 1.69
CA MET A 209 20.86 23.41 0.88
C MET A 209 22.34 23.79 1.05
N GLN A 210 22.93 23.54 2.22
CA GLN A 210 24.35 23.84 2.49
C GLN A 210 25.30 22.76 1.98
N TYR A 211 24.86 21.50 1.99
CA TYR A 211 25.71 20.37 1.57
C TYR A 211 25.25 19.81 0.24
N LYS A 212 26.17 19.70 -0.71
CA LYS A 212 25.91 19.09 -2.00
C LYS A 212 25.51 17.63 -1.82
N ASN A 213 24.56 17.20 -2.61
CA ASN A 213 24.14 15.81 -2.66
C ASN A 213 25.31 14.93 -3.16
N PRO A 214 25.77 13.94 -2.39
CA PRO A 214 26.99 13.20 -2.71
C PRO A 214 26.88 12.27 -3.93
N TRP A 215 25.66 11.85 -4.32
CA TRP A 215 25.44 11.06 -5.53
C TRP A 215 25.10 11.90 -6.77
N GLY A 216 25.34 13.21 -6.71
CA GLY A 216 25.20 14.10 -7.86
C GLY A 216 23.77 14.56 -8.15
N TYR A 217 22.80 14.19 -7.33
CA TYR A 217 21.41 14.61 -7.50
C TYR A 217 21.17 16.02 -6.94
N SER A 218 20.16 16.73 -7.44
CA SER A 218 19.94 18.12 -7.03
C SER A 218 18.99 18.22 -5.83
N ASN A 219 19.52 18.65 -4.67
CA ASN A 219 18.69 18.99 -3.52
C ASN A 219 17.77 20.21 -3.79
N MET A 220 18.18 21.08 -4.75
CA MET A 220 17.34 22.21 -5.16
C MET A 220 16.10 21.72 -5.93
N ASP A 221 16.22 20.68 -6.75
CA ASP A 221 15.08 20.11 -7.48
C ASP A 221 14.10 19.45 -6.49
N LEU A 222 14.62 18.79 -5.45
CA LEU A 222 13.80 18.30 -4.35
C LEU A 222 13.02 19.44 -3.67
N MET A 223 13.67 20.58 -3.40
CA MET A 223 13.01 21.75 -2.83
C MET A 223 11.94 22.30 -3.80
N THR A 224 12.23 22.38 -5.09
CA THR A 224 11.29 22.82 -6.12
C THR A 224 10.05 21.92 -6.18
N MET A 225 10.24 20.60 -6.09
CA MET A 225 9.13 19.64 -6.04
C MET A 225 8.24 19.88 -4.80
N TYR A 226 8.85 20.15 -3.63
CA TYR A 226 8.09 20.48 -2.43
C TYR A 226 7.33 21.81 -2.55
N ARG A 227 7.93 22.82 -3.16
CA ARG A 227 7.27 24.11 -3.41
C ARG A 227 6.07 23.95 -4.33
N GLY A 228 6.21 23.23 -5.45
CA GLY A 228 5.13 22.97 -6.38
C GLY A 228 3.94 22.23 -5.75
N ALA A 229 4.17 21.49 -4.68
CA ALA A 229 3.15 20.74 -3.94
C ALA A 229 2.48 21.56 -2.81
N THR A 230 2.73 22.87 -2.69
CA THR A 230 2.08 23.79 -1.73
C THR A 230 1.09 24.69 -2.44
N ALA A 231 -0.05 25.00 -1.79
CA ALA A 231 -1.14 25.74 -2.39
C ALA A 231 -0.73 27.12 -2.95
N ASP A 232 0.22 27.77 -2.30
CA ASP A 232 0.65 29.13 -2.65
C ASP A 232 2.06 29.16 -3.28
N ASN A 233 2.58 28.01 -3.74
CA ASN A 233 3.95 27.86 -4.25
C ASN A 233 5.01 28.43 -3.29
N GLU A 234 4.72 28.37 -1.99
CA GLU A 234 5.55 28.96 -0.94
C GLU A 234 6.85 28.18 -0.71
N CYS A 235 7.89 28.90 -0.31
CA CYS A 235 9.16 28.29 0.06
C CYS A 235 9.00 27.40 1.32
N PRO A 236 9.48 26.14 1.32
CA PRO A 236 9.40 25.26 2.49
C PRO A 236 10.23 25.71 3.69
N LEU A 237 11.10 26.71 3.54
CA LEU A 237 11.82 27.35 4.63
C LEU A 237 10.95 28.39 5.34
N MET A 238 10.87 28.32 6.67
CA MET A 238 10.16 29.33 7.47
C MET A 238 10.93 30.65 7.49
N VAL A 239 10.35 31.69 6.86
CA VAL A 239 10.84 33.06 6.96
C VAL A 239 10.20 33.79 8.15
N ASP A 240 8.96 33.44 8.50
CA ASP A 240 8.23 34.02 9.62
C ASP A 240 7.65 32.93 10.54
N ARG A 241 8.01 33.00 11.84
CA ARG A 241 7.56 32.02 12.86
C ARG A 241 6.08 32.14 13.23
N SER A 242 5.40 33.20 12.82
CA SER A 242 3.96 33.38 13.07
C SER A 242 3.09 32.62 12.08
N LEU A 243 3.65 32.19 10.95
CA LEU A 243 2.95 31.41 9.92
C LEU A 243 3.21 29.90 10.09
N PRO A 244 2.22 29.04 9.83
CA PRO A 244 2.46 27.59 9.83
C PRO A 244 3.49 27.25 8.75
N SER A 245 4.49 26.44 9.11
CA SER A 245 5.52 25.94 8.18
C SER A 245 4.90 25.30 6.95
N CYS A 246 5.30 25.75 5.75
CA CYS A 246 4.92 25.22 4.44
C CYS A 246 5.32 23.75 4.23
N GLY A 247 6.13 23.18 5.13
CA GLY A 247 6.65 21.81 5.06
C GLY A 247 5.65 20.70 5.34
N LYS A 248 4.33 20.94 5.25
CA LYS A 248 3.29 19.91 5.43
C LYS A 248 2.96 19.13 4.17
N SER A 249 3.50 19.49 3.02
CA SER A 249 3.38 18.70 1.81
C SER A 249 4.01 17.32 2.04
N ARG A 250 3.23 16.28 1.85
CA ARG A 250 3.67 14.89 1.96
C ARG A 250 3.39 14.21 0.66
N PHE A 251 4.44 13.77 0.02
CA PHE A 251 4.30 12.88 -1.12
C PHE A 251 3.88 11.50 -0.63
N GLY A 252 2.83 10.98 -1.25
CA GLY A 252 2.27 9.67 -0.93
C GLY A 252 1.78 8.98 -2.18
N CYS A 253 1.08 7.85 -1.99
CA CYS A 253 0.42 7.17 -3.09
C CYS A 253 -0.69 8.07 -3.65
N TRP A 254 -0.77 8.23 -4.96
CA TRP A 254 -1.82 9.03 -5.60
C TRP A 254 -3.23 8.48 -5.35
N VAL A 255 -3.34 7.20 -5.07
CA VAL A 255 -4.58 6.50 -4.71
C VAL A 255 -5.00 6.68 -3.25
N CYS A 256 -4.31 7.54 -2.47
CA CYS A 256 -4.51 7.61 -1.02
C CYS A 256 -5.86 8.24 -0.65
N THR A 257 -6.75 7.45 -0.04
CA THR A 257 -8.06 7.85 0.47
C THR A 257 -8.09 8.06 1.99
N MET A 258 -6.90 8.07 2.62
CA MET A 258 -6.74 8.41 4.04
C MET A 258 -6.94 9.89 4.34
N VAL A 259 -6.88 10.71 3.31
CA VAL A 259 -7.14 12.15 3.31
C VAL A 259 -8.36 12.42 2.44
N GLU A 260 -9.11 13.46 2.73
CA GLU A 260 -10.32 13.82 1.99
C GLU A 260 -9.97 14.23 0.55
N SER A 261 -8.93 15.06 0.37
CA SER A 261 -8.38 15.42 -0.93
C SER A 261 -6.86 15.29 -0.94
N ASP A 262 -6.26 15.07 -2.12
CA ASP A 262 -4.82 15.11 -2.31
C ASP A 262 -4.35 16.54 -2.63
N LYS A 263 -4.23 17.35 -1.58
CA LYS A 263 -3.81 18.75 -1.69
C LYS A 263 -2.46 18.93 -2.38
N SER A 264 -1.57 17.96 -2.27
CA SER A 264 -0.26 18.04 -2.90
C SER A 264 -0.35 17.86 -4.40
N MET A 265 -1.16 16.91 -4.87
CA MET A 265 -1.42 16.72 -6.30
C MET A 265 -2.25 17.87 -6.88
N GLU A 266 -3.29 18.32 -6.16
CA GLU A 266 -4.09 19.52 -6.54
C GLU A 266 -3.18 20.74 -6.73
N ALA A 267 -2.28 20.99 -5.79
CA ALA A 267 -1.33 22.10 -5.86
C ALA A 267 -0.33 21.94 -7.02
N MET A 268 0.20 20.75 -7.25
CA MET A 268 1.10 20.49 -8.38
C MET A 268 0.45 20.79 -9.72
N ILE A 269 -0.80 20.39 -9.91
CA ILE A 269 -1.57 20.64 -11.13
C ILE A 269 -1.86 22.14 -11.28
N ALA A 270 -2.27 22.80 -10.18
CA ALA A 270 -2.62 24.21 -10.21
C ALA A 270 -1.41 25.15 -10.42
N ASN A 271 -0.23 24.76 -9.95
CA ASN A 271 0.98 25.59 -9.99
C ASN A 271 1.82 25.38 -11.26
N ASP A 272 1.57 24.34 -12.05
CA ASP A 272 2.40 23.94 -13.17
C ASP A 272 1.55 23.31 -14.29
N GLU A 273 1.36 24.05 -15.37
CA GLU A 273 0.60 23.59 -16.55
C GLU A 273 1.18 22.30 -17.13
N GLU A 274 2.48 22.06 -17.01
CA GLU A 274 3.12 20.82 -17.44
C GLU A 274 2.70 19.60 -16.62
N LYS A 275 1.95 19.78 -15.51
CA LYS A 275 1.40 18.72 -14.65
C LYS A 275 -0.10 18.47 -14.87
N GLU A 276 -0.75 19.17 -15.81
CA GLU A 276 -2.18 19.01 -16.10
C GLU A 276 -2.56 17.56 -16.50
N TRP A 277 -1.63 16.84 -17.11
CA TRP A 277 -1.78 15.43 -17.44
C TRP A 277 -2.08 14.52 -16.23
N MET A 278 -1.83 14.98 -15.00
CA MET A 278 -2.15 14.26 -13.77
C MET A 278 -3.62 14.41 -13.34
N LEU A 279 -4.39 15.33 -13.95
CA LEU A 279 -5.79 15.58 -13.60
C LEU A 279 -6.66 14.32 -13.66
N PRO A 280 -6.58 13.44 -14.68
CA PRO A 280 -7.34 12.20 -14.71
C PRO A 280 -7.04 11.24 -13.54
N LEU A 281 -5.82 11.25 -13.00
CA LEU A 281 -5.45 10.47 -11.82
C LEU A 281 -6.16 11.00 -10.57
N LEU A 282 -6.18 12.32 -10.41
CA LEU A 282 -6.84 12.98 -9.29
C LEU A 282 -8.36 12.75 -9.31
N GLU A 283 -8.98 12.89 -10.49
CA GLU A 283 -10.40 12.65 -10.69
C GLU A 283 -10.78 11.20 -10.37
N PHE A 284 -10.01 10.24 -10.86
CA PHE A 284 -10.25 8.82 -10.59
C PHE A 284 -10.07 8.47 -9.11
N ARG A 285 -9.03 9.04 -8.46
CA ARG A 285 -8.86 8.90 -7.01
C ARG A 285 -10.07 9.43 -6.25
N ASN A 286 -10.63 10.56 -6.66
CA ASN A 286 -11.80 11.14 -6.02
C ASN A 286 -13.07 10.31 -6.29
N GLU A 287 -13.20 9.71 -7.47
CA GLU A 287 -14.32 8.83 -7.85
C GLU A 287 -14.39 7.60 -6.94
N PHE A 288 -13.31 6.81 -6.85
CA PHE A 288 -13.35 5.60 -6.04
C PHE A 288 -13.26 5.89 -4.53
N GLY A 289 -12.73 7.04 -4.13
CA GLY A 289 -12.62 7.50 -2.76
C GLY A 289 -13.89 8.16 -2.19
N ASP A 290 -14.93 8.37 -3.03
CA ASP A 290 -16.18 8.99 -2.60
C ASP A 290 -16.93 8.14 -1.57
N LEU A 291 -17.10 8.72 -0.37
CA LEU A 291 -17.78 8.07 0.76
C LEU A 291 -19.30 8.03 0.61
N ALA A 292 -19.89 9.00 -0.11
CA ALA A 292 -21.35 9.14 -0.17
C ALA A 292 -22.00 7.95 -0.86
N GLY A 293 -21.41 7.47 -1.98
CA GLY A 293 -21.90 6.32 -2.74
C GLY A 293 -21.26 4.98 -2.35
N ASP A 294 -20.35 4.94 -1.38
CA ASP A 294 -19.54 3.75 -1.12
C ASP A 294 -20.38 2.53 -0.70
N ARG A 295 -21.40 2.74 0.14
CA ARG A 295 -22.26 1.64 0.61
C ARG A 295 -22.99 0.93 -0.54
N GLU A 296 -23.55 1.68 -1.49
CA GLU A 296 -24.33 1.15 -2.61
C GLU A 296 -23.46 0.40 -3.62
N ARG A 297 -22.20 0.76 -3.71
CA ARG A 297 -21.19 0.11 -4.55
C ARG A 297 -20.72 -1.24 -4.01
N ARG A 298 -21.09 -1.60 -2.75
CA ARG A 298 -20.61 -2.81 -2.07
C ARG A 298 -21.70 -3.82 -1.81
N ILE A 299 -21.29 -5.09 -1.74
CA ILE A 299 -22.16 -6.22 -1.39
C ILE A 299 -22.49 -6.11 0.11
N PHE A 300 -23.72 -6.40 0.48
CA PHE A 300 -24.18 -6.32 1.89
C PHE A 300 -23.57 -7.40 2.81
N ARG A 301 -22.99 -8.45 2.25
CA ARG A 301 -22.26 -9.52 2.96
C ARG A 301 -20.77 -9.17 3.08
N ARG A 302 -20.14 -9.63 4.15
CA ARG A 302 -18.68 -9.51 4.31
C ARG A 302 -17.94 -10.39 3.27
N MET A 303 -16.62 -10.25 3.16
CA MET A 303 -15.78 -10.98 2.21
C MET A 303 -15.98 -12.51 2.28
N ARG A 304 -16.18 -13.06 3.48
CA ARG A 304 -16.46 -14.49 3.70
C ARG A 304 -17.94 -14.83 3.57
N GLY A 305 -18.80 -13.90 3.13
CA GLY A 305 -20.25 -14.07 2.97
C GLY A 305 -21.05 -13.96 4.25
N ASN A 306 -20.42 -13.88 5.44
CA ASN A 306 -21.14 -13.73 6.70
C ASN A 306 -21.79 -12.34 6.84
N LEU A 307 -22.85 -12.26 7.63
CA LEU A 307 -23.48 -11.00 8.00
C LEU A 307 -22.84 -10.45 9.26
N GLN A 308 -22.42 -9.19 9.20
CA GLN A 308 -21.95 -8.43 10.33
C GLN A 308 -22.63 -7.07 10.35
N GLY A 309 -22.97 -6.54 11.51
CA GLY A 309 -23.67 -5.26 11.58
C GLY A 309 -23.69 -4.68 12.98
N HIS A 310 -24.22 -3.46 13.08
CA HIS A 310 -24.36 -2.73 14.32
C HIS A 310 -25.67 -1.93 14.31
N TYR A 311 -26.43 -1.95 15.42
CA TYR A 311 -27.73 -1.27 15.54
C TYR A 311 -28.70 -1.53 14.36
N GLY A 312 -28.78 -2.78 13.90
CA GLY A 312 -29.71 -3.17 12.84
C GLY A 312 -29.27 -2.81 11.42
N GLN A 313 -28.08 -2.25 11.23
CA GLN A 313 -27.50 -2.00 9.92
C GLN A 313 -26.38 -2.99 9.63
N LEU A 314 -26.35 -3.55 8.41
CA LEU A 314 -25.28 -4.44 7.97
C LEU A 314 -24.03 -3.63 7.54
N PHE A 315 -22.86 -4.15 7.88
CA PHE A 315 -21.59 -3.68 7.32
C PHE A 315 -21.38 -4.32 5.97
N HIS A 316 -21.32 -3.49 4.92
CA HIS A 316 -21.07 -3.96 3.58
C HIS A 316 -19.62 -4.43 3.40
N GLY A 317 -19.44 -5.49 2.65
CA GLY A 317 -18.17 -6.14 2.37
C GLY A 317 -17.52 -5.65 1.06
N PRO A 318 -17.18 -6.57 0.14
CA PRO A 318 -16.44 -6.23 -1.07
C PRO A 318 -17.25 -5.39 -2.06
N TYR A 319 -16.54 -4.74 -2.98
CA TYR A 319 -17.16 -4.04 -4.11
C TYR A 319 -17.83 -5.03 -5.07
N LYS A 320 -18.98 -4.60 -5.59
CA LYS A 320 -19.74 -5.33 -6.60
C LYS A 320 -18.93 -5.51 -7.88
N ARG A 321 -19.28 -6.50 -8.67
CA ARG A 321 -18.59 -6.86 -9.90
C ARG A 321 -18.56 -5.70 -10.92
N GLU A 322 -19.72 -5.10 -11.19
CA GLU A 322 -19.83 -3.99 -12.14
C GLU A 322 -18.97 -2.77 -11.75
N VAL A 323 -18.80 -2.52 -10.45
CA VAL A 323 -17.94 -1.44 -9.95
C VAL A 323 -16.46 -1.75 -10.21
N ARG A 324 -16.06 -3.00 -9.97
CA ARG A 324 -14.67 -3.44 -10.19
C ARG A 324 -14.31 -3.46 -11.68
N GLU A 325 -15.21 -3.91 -12.54
CA GLU A 325 -15.06 -3.87 -14.00
C GLU A 325 -14.96 -2.41 -14.51
N HIS A 326 -15.82 -1.52 -14.00
CA HIS A 326 -15.79 -0.09 -14.32
C HIS A 326 -14.45 0.54 -13.94
N TRP A 327 -13.96 0.32 -12.71
CA TRP A 327 -12.68 0.89 -12.28
C TRP A 327 -11.48 0.33 -13.06
N LEU A 328 -11.51 -0.94 -13.43
CA LEU A 328 -10.48 -1.50 -14.29
C LEU A 328 -10.46 -0.80 -15.67
N ARG A 329 -11.62 -0.61 -16.28
CA ARG A 329 -11.74 0.10 -17.56
C ARG A 329 -11.21 1.52 -17.44
N ARG A 330 -11.65 2.27 -16.43
CA ARG A 330 -11.20 3.65 -16.17
C ARG A 330 -9.69 3.74 -15.97
N LEU A 331 -9.11 2.85 -15.20
CA LEU A 331 -7.68 2.81 -14.95
C LEU A 331 -6.87 2.60 -16.23
N LEU A 332 -7.30 1.66 -17.07
CA LEU A 332 -6.68 1.38 -18.37
C LEU A 332 -6.85 2.56 -19.35
N GLU A 333 -8.01 3.21 -19.38
CA GLU A 333 -8.26 4.41 -20.20
C GLU A 333 -7.32 5.56 -19.80
N ILE A 334 -7.17 5.81 -18.50
CA ILE A 334 -6.26 6.83 -17.97
C ILE A 334 -4.81 6.50 -18.33
N GLN A 335 -4.39 5.26 -18.14
CA GLN A 335 -3.05 4.82 -18.52
C GLN A 335 -2.78 5.08 -20.00
N ARG A 336 -3.69 4.65 -20.89
CA ARG A 336 -3.58 4.88 -22.32
C ARG A 336 -3.51 6.38 -22.65
N HIS A 337 -4.41 7.18 -22.06
CA HIS A 337 -4.44 8.62 -22.29
C HIS A 337 -3.11 9.28 -21.90
N ILE A 338 -2.56 8.95 -20.73
CA ILE A 338 -1.26 9.51 -20.30
C ILE A 338 -0.13 9.05 -21.23
N ASN A 339 -0.12 7.79 -21.67
CA ASN A 339 0.90 7.28 -22.57
C ASN A 339 0.83 7.91 -23.96
N GLU A 340 -0.34 8.35 -24.41
CA GLU A 340 -0.54 9.00 -25.71
C GLU A 340 -0.33 10.53 -25.66
N THR A 341 -0.67 11.19 -24.56
CA THR A 341 -0.78 12.67 -24.50
C THR A 341 0.08 13.30 -23.41
N GLY A 342 0.60 12.52 -22.48
CA GLY A 342 1.44 13.01 -21.39
C GLY A 342 2.85 13.39 -21.83
N PRO A 343 3.69 13.88 -20.92
CA PRO A 343 5.10 14.16 -21.22
C PRO A 343 5.84 12.89 -21.66
N ASN A 344 6.83 13.05 -22.55
CA ASN A 344 7.59 11.93 -23.13
C ASN A 344 8.17 10.95 -22.09
N GLU A 345 8.54 11.44 -20.92
CA GLU A 345 9.07 10.62 -19.83
C GLU A 345 8.01 9.70 -19.16
N PHE A 346 6.72 9.86 -19.49
CA PHE A 346 5.61 9.06 -18.98
C PHE A 346 4.86 8.29 -20.08
N HIS A 347 5.36 8.25 -21.32
CA HIS A 347 4.76 7.45 -22.40
C HIS A 347 4.84 5.93 -22.15
N ASP A 348 5.67 5.50 -21.20
CA ASP A 348 5.81 4.11 -20.75
C ASP A 348 5.18 3.86 -19.38
N LEU A 349 4.38 4.81 -18.87
CA LEU A 349 3.79 4.71 -17.53
C LEU A 349 2.84 3.51 -17.44
N ALA A 350 3.08 2.62 -16.49
CA ALA A 350 2.20 1.54 -16.14
C ALA A 350 1.49 1.84 -14.81
N LEU A 351 0.21 2.22 -14.86
CA LEU A 351 -0.64 2.38 -13.68
C LEU A 351 -1.10 1.05 -13.11
N ILE A 352 -1.22 0.04 -13.98
CA ILE A 352 -1.46 -1.35 -13.64
C ILE A 352 -0.60 -2.23 -14.54
N ARG A 353 0.02 -3.26 -13.98
CA ARG A 353 0.93 -4.15 -14.70
C ARG A 353 0.25 -5.45 -15.12
N MET A 354 0.83 -6.14 -16.11
CA MET A 354 0.27 -7.40 -16.62
C MET A 354 0.18 -8.48 -15.55
N GLU A 355 1.12 -8.53 -14.62
CA GLU A 355 1.11 -9.45 -13.48
C GLU A 355 -0.11 -9.21 -12.57
N GLU A 356 -0.45 -7.95 -12.32
CA GLU A 356 -1.64 -7.58 -11.55
C GLU A 356 -2.93 -7.95 -12.30
N LEU A 357 -2.98 -7.69 -13.61
CA LEU A 357 -4.13 -8.05 -14.44
C LEU A 357 -4.36 -9.58 -14.47
N ARG A 358 -3.30 -10.37 -14.58
CA ARG A 358 -3.37 -11.84 -14.49
C ARG A 358 -3.85 -12.29 -13.11
N ALA A 359 -3.34 -11.69 -12.04
CA ALA A 359 -3.79 -11.98 -10.68
C ALA A 359 -5.27 -11.60 -10.48
N ILE A 360 -5.72 -10.44 -10.99
CA ILE A 360 -7.13 -10.03 -10.95
C ILE A 360 -8.01 -11.01 -11.70
N ARG A 361 -7.63 -11.40 -12.93
CA ARG A 361 -8.36 -12.40 -13.72
C ARG A 361 -8.54 -13.69 -12.96
N ARG A 362 -7.45 -14.21 -12.37
CA ARG A 362 -7.48 -15.43 -11.56
C ARG A 362 -8.46 -15.30 -10.40
N ILE A 363 -8.42 -14.19 -9.65
CA ILE A 363 -9.34 -13.94 -8.55
C ILE A 363 -10.79 -13.88 -9.04
N TRP A 364 -11.07 -13.17 -10.13
CA TRP A 364 -12.43 -13.06 -10.66
C TRP A 364 -12.97 -14.42 -11.09
N VAL A 365 -12.22 -15.16 -11.89
CA VAL A 365 -12.69 -16.43 -12.44
C VAL A 365 -12.63 -17.56 -11.41
N CYS A 366 -11.50 -17.72 -10.69
CA CYS A 366 -11.30 -18.88 -9.82
C CYS A 366 -11.86 -18.71 -8.40
N ASP A 367 -11.73 -17.51 -7.81
CA ASP A 367 -12.10 -17.31 -6.41
C ASP A 367 -13.50 -16.73 -6.27
N LYS A 368 -13.92 -15.89 -7.24
CA LYS A 368 -15.24 -15.24 -7.24
C LYS A 368 -16.23 -15.88 -8.21
N HIS A 369 -15.80 -16.87 -8.98
CA HIS A 369 -16.62 -17.60 -9.95
C HIS A 369 -17.29 -16.71 -11.01
N GLU A 370 -16.59 -15.64 -11.46
CA GLU A 370 -17.07 -14.72 -12.50
C GLU A 370 -16.69 -15.26 -13.90
N PHE A 371 -17.31 -16.34 -14.32
CA PHE A 371 -16.95 -17.12 -15.53
C PHE A 371 -17.16 -16.40 -16.86
N THR A 372 -17.76 -15.23 -16.88
CA THR A 372 -17.82 -14.41 -18.10
C THR A 372 -16.44 -13.93 -18.54
N ASP A 373 -15.42 -14.11 -17.69
CA ASP A 373 -14.01 -13.75 -17.93
C ASP A 373 -13.89 -12.38 -18.63
N ALA A 374 -14.46 -11.35 -17.98
CA ALA A 374 -14.62 -10.03 -18.58
C ALA A 374 -13.29 -9.28 -18.77
N LEU A 375 -12.24 -9.62 -17.98
CA LEU A 375 -10.99 -8.86 -17.95
C LEU A 375 -10.26 -8.84 -19.31
N PRO A 376 -10.04 -9.95 -20.03
CA PRO A 376 -9.39 -9.90 -21.33
C PRO A 376 -10.12 -8.97 -22.29
N ARG A 377 -11.46 -9.04 -22.35
CA ARG A 377 -12.28 -8.20 -23.21
C ARG A 377 -12.15 -6.70 -22.83
N ILE A 378 -12.21 -6.37 -21.53
CA ILE A 378 -12.02 -4.99 -21.07
C ILE A 378 -10.65 -4.47 -21.50
N TYR A 379 -9.61 -5.29 -21.35
CA TYR A 379 -8.25 -4.92 -21.74
C TYR A 379 -8.16 -4.69 -23.27
N GLU A 380 -8.66 -5.60 -24.08
CA GLU A 380 -8.64 -5.51 -25.55
C GLU A 380 -9.46 -4.32 -26.04
N ASP A 381 -10.66 -4.09 -25.51
CA ASP A 381 -11.51 -2.95 -25.84
C ASP A 381 -10.82 -1.61 -25.60
N VAL A 382 -10.08 -1.49 -24.50
CA VAL A 382 -9.44 -0.22 -24.11
C VAL A 382 -8.10 -0.05 -24.79
N THR A 383 -7.26 -1.07 -24.84
CA THR A 383 -5.88 -0.95 -25.33
C THR A 383 -5.72 -1.25 -26.81
N GLY A 384 -6.67 -1.95 -27.42
CA GLY A 384 -6.57 -2.48 -28.78
C GLY A 384 -5.56 -3.63 -28.93
N GLN A 385 -5.07 -4.18 -27.81
CA GLN A 385 -4.08 -5.25 -27.78
C GLN A 385 -4.69 -6.52 -27.21
N SER A 386 -4.30 -7.68 -27.72
CA SER A 386 -4.72 -8.96 -27.15
C SER A 386 -4.14 -9.17 -25.74
N PHE A 387 -4.98 -9.65 -24.84
CA PHE A 387 -4.56 -9.96 -23.47
C PHE A 387 -3.72 -11.25 -23.43
N ALA A 388 -2.44 -11.11 -23.09
CA ALA A 388 -1.51 -12.24 -23.02
C ALA A 388 -1.46 -12.85 -21.61
N ASP A 389 -1.93 -14.08 -21.49
CA ASP A 389 -1.87 -14.86 -20.25
C ASP A 389 -1.42 -16.31 -20.56
N PRO A 390 -0.11 -16.52 -20.76
CA PRO A 390 0.41 -17.83 -21.19
C PRO A 390 0.28 -18.92 -20.12
N GLU A 391 0.09 -18.55 -18.87
CA GLU A 391 -0.09 -19.48 -17.74
C GLU A 391 -1.57 -19.80 -17.50
N TRP A 392 -2.48 -19.17 -18.26
CA TRP A 392 -3.89 -19.39 -18.10
C TRP A 392 -4.27 -20.77 -18.67
N ILE A 393 -4.64 -21.66 -17.78
CA ILE A 393 -5.30 -22.91 -18.15
C ILE A 393 -6.80 -22.64 -18.03
N ALA A 394 -7.48 -22.63 -19.17
CA ALA A 394 -8.93 -22.55 -19.19
C ALA A 394 -9.46 -23.72 -18.33
N SER A 395 -10.19 -23.38 -17.26
CA SER A 395 -10.87 -24.43 -16.51
C SER A 395 -11.97 -25.00 -17.39
N ASP A 396 -11.91 -26.27 -17.73
CA ASP A 396 -12.95 -27.00 -18.48
C ASP A 396 -14.28 -27.11 -17.71
N HIS A 397 -14.43 -26.38 -16.62
CA HIS A 397 -15.46 -26.66 -15.62
C HIS A 397 -16.77 -25.95 -15.86
N PHE A 398 -16.78 -24.85 -16.64
CA PHE A 398 -18.02 -24.14 -17.02
C PHE A 398 -17.78 -23.32 -18.27
N ALA A 399 -18.30 -23.78 -19.41
CA ALA A 399 -18.34 -22.98 -20.61
C ALA A 399 -19.48 -21.95 -20.51
N ARG A 400 -19.43 -20.92 -21.36
CA ARG A 400 -20.46 -19.88 -21.39
C ARG A 400 -21.86 -20.44 -21.66
N GLU A 401 -21.96 -21.48 -22.49
CA GLU A 401 -23.20 -22.12 -22.81
C GLU A 401 -23.88 -22.80 -21.60
N GLU A 402 -23.08 -23.45 -20.74
CA GLU A 402 -23.57 -24.07 -19.52
C GLU A 402 -23.99 -23.03 -18.49
N TRP A 403 -23.28 -21.89 -18.44
CA TRP A 403 -23.65 -20.73 -17.65
C TRP A 403 -25.01 -20.16 -18.06
N ASP A 404 -25.21 -19.93 -19.36
CA ASP A 404 -26.44 -19.37 -19.89
C ASP A 404 -27.66 -20.33 -19.64
N VAL A 405 -27.43 -21.64 -19.72
CA VAL A 405 -28.44 -22.67 -19.37
C VAL A 405 -28.78 -22.60 -17.87
N LEU A 406 -27.78 -22.55 -17.00
CA LEU A 406 -28.01 -22.48 -15.57
C LEU A 406 -28.72 -21.17 -15.16
N ALA A 407 -28.36 -20.05 -15.79
CA ALA A 407 -29.00 -18.76 -15.55
C ALA A 407 -30.49 -18.82 -15.95
N ASP A 408 -30.81 -19.39 -17.13
CA ASP A 408 -32.19 -19.54 -17.58
C ASP A 408 -33.03 -20.48 -16.67
N VAL A 409 -32.41 -21.56 -16.18
CA VAL A 409 -33.07 -22.48 -15.23
C VAL A 409 -33.32 -21.78 -13.89
N CYS A 410 -32.34 -21.05 -13.36
CA CYS A 410 -32.50 -20.32 -12.10
C CYS A 410 -33.53 -19.21 -12.22
N ALA A 411 -33.55 -18.45 -13.32
CA ALA A 411 -34.56 -17.42 -13.55
C ALA A 411 -35.99 -18.00 -13.61
N ARG A 412 -36.16 -19.19 -14.18
CA ARG A 412 -37.46 -19.87 -14.22
C ARG A 412 -37.93 -20.42 -12.87
N LEU A 413 -37.00 -20.89 -12.03
CA LEU A 413 -37.33 -21.52 -10.74
C LEU A 413 -37.42 -20.51 -9.59
N TYR A 414 -36.57 -19.51 -9.60
CA TYR A 414 -36.36 -18.56 -8.47
C TYR A 414 -36.68 -17.13 -8.87
N GLY A 415 -37.02 -16.82 -10.11
CA GLY A 415 -37.22 -15.48 -10.62
C GLY A 415 -35.88 -14.70 -10.69
N ASP A 416 -35.92 -13.40 -10.43
CA ASP A 416 -34.73 -12.51 -10.49
C ASP A 416 -33.86 -12.57 -9.20
N GLU A 417 -33.87 -13.69 -8.47
CA GLU A 417 -33.11 -13.88 -7.26
C GLU A 417 -31.62 -14.14 -7.61
N GLU A 418 -30.82 -13.09 -7.71
CA GLU A 418 -29.38 -13.13 -8.03
C GLU A 418 -28.59 -14.07 -7.10
N LEU A 419 -28.93 -14.10 -5.80
CA LEU A 419 -28.26 -14.96 -4.82
C LEU A 419 -28.58 -16.45 -5.01
N ALA A 420 -29.75 -16.80 -5.50
CA ALA A 420 -30.10 -18.18 -5.81
C ALA A 420 -29.25 -18.69 -6.97
N PHE A 421 -29.06 -17.88 -7.99
CA PHE A 421 -28.19 -18.21 -9.10
C PHE A 421 -26.72 -18.33 -8.64
N GLU A 422 -26.21 -17.37 -7.82
CA GLU A 422 -24.87 -17.43 -7.24
C GLU A 422 -24.66 -18.71 -6.43
N MET A 423 -25.64 -19.12 -5.64
CA MET A 423 -25.59 -20.36 -4.88
C MET A 423 -25.46 -21.58 -5.78
N MET A 424 -26.32 -21.69 -6.79
CA MET A 424 -26.37 -22.85 -7.65
C MET A 424 -25.09 -23.05 -8.44
N TYR A 425 -24.57 -22.01 -9.07
CA TYR A 425 -23.33 -22.18 -9.84
C TYR A 425 -22.11 -22.42 -8.92
N SER A 426 -22.06 -21.79 -7.75
CA SER A 426 -20.97 -22.05 -6.80
C SER A 426 -20.96 -23.49 -6.30
N LEU A 427 -22.13 -24.08 -6.04
CA LEU A 427 -22.25 -25.49 -5.67
C LEU A 427 -21.81 -26.42 -6.78
N VAL A 428 -22.23 -26.14 -8.01
CA VAL A 428 -21.84 -26.93 -9.20
C VAL A 428 -20.33 -26.81 -9.45
N ASP A 429 -19.74 -25.61 -9.33
CA ASP A 429 -18.30 -25.42 -9.52
C ASP A 429 -17.48 -26.18 -8.44
N ILE A 430 -17.89 -26.14 -7.17
CA ILE A 430 -17.25 -26.91 -6.10
C ILE A 430 -17.26 -28.41 -6.41
N GLU A 431 -18.41 -28.95 -6.85
CA GLU A 431 -18.53 -30.36 -7.19
C GLU A 431 -17.70 -30.72 -8.42
N SER A 432 -17.73 -29.86 -9.46
CA SER A 432 -16.96 -30.07 -10.69
C SER A 432 -15.46 -30.13 -10.45
N ARG A 433 -14.91 -29.21 -9.66
CA ARG A 433 -13.48 -29.22 -9.28
C ARG A 433 -13.10 -30.41 -8.42
N ALA A 434 -14.03 -30.97 -7.70
CA ALA A 434 -13.82 -32.13 -6.87
C ALA A 434 -14.04 -33.47 -7.64
N ALA A 435 -14.68 -33.42 -8.81
CA ALA A 435 -14.87 -34.57 -9.67
C ALA A 435 -13.50 -35.09 -10.15
N GLY A 436 -13.15 -36.27 -9.78
CA GLY A 436 -11.84 -36.88 -10.11
C GLY A 436 -10.79 -36.78 -9.00
N LEU A 437 -11.05 -36.07 -7.90
CA LEU A 437 -10.18 -36.13 -6.73
C LEU A 437 -10.47 -37.40 -5.91
N GLY A 438 -9.41 -38.15 -5.56
CA GLY A 438 -9.53 -39.33 -4.71
C GLY A 438 -9.90 -39.01 -3.26
N ASP A 439 -9.57 -37.82 -2.79
CA ASP A 439 -9.94 -37.28 -1.46
C ASP A 439 -10.88 -36.10 -1.63
N ARG A 440 -12.11 -36.26 -1.15
CA ARG A 440 -13.20 -35.25 -1.20
C ARG A 440 -13.34 -34.50 0.15
N LYS A 441 -12.30 -34.49 0.98
CA LYS A 441 -12.31 -33.81 2.26
C LYS A 441 -12.51 -32.29 2.07
N GLY A 442 -13.38 -31.72 2.86
CA GLY A 442 -13.67 -30.27 2.83
C GLY A 442 -14.76 -29.83 1.82
N ILE A 443 -15.23 -30.71 0.91
CA ILE A 443 -16.27 -30.35 -0.07
C ILE A 443 -17.57 -29.97 0.63
N LEU A 444 -18.02 -30.77 1.60
CA LEU A 444 -19.25 -30.51 2.35
C LEU A 444 -19.16 -29.18 3.11
N GLU A 445 -18.02 -28.89 3.72
CA GLU A 445 -17.79 -27.62 4.41
C GLU A 445 -17.81 -26.43 3.43
N ALA A 446 -17.26 -26.61 2.23
CA ALA A 446 -17.31 -25.58 1.19
C ALA A 446 -18.75 -25.36 0.69
N MET A 447 -19.53 -26.41 0.47
CA MET A 447 -20.95 -26.32 0.09
C MET A 447 -21.82 -25.69 1.19
N GLU A 448 -21.63 -26.10 2.45
CA GLU A 448 -22.32 -25.49 3.60
C GLU A 448 -22.02 -24.01 3.74
N ARG A 449 -20.77 -23.61 3.46
CA ARG A 449 -20.34 -22.21 3.44
C ARG A 449 -21.10 -21.44 2.35
N VAL A 450 -21.14 -21.94 1.13
CA VAL A 450 -21.87 -21.30 0.03
C VAL A 450 -23.35 -21.14 0.39
N ILE A 451 -24.02 -22.21 0.86
CA ILE A 451 -25.41 -22.14 1.27
C ILE A 451 -25.61 -21.10 2.38
N GLY A 452 -24.73 -21.11 3.40
CA GLY A 452 -24.80 -20.14 4.51
C GLY A 452 -24.58 -18.67 4.09
N GLN A 453 -23.96 -18.45 2.95
CA GLN A 453 -23.69 -17.11 2.41
C GLN A 453 -24.78 -16.59 1.47
N THR A 454 -25.55 -17.45 0.83
CA THR A 454 -26.44 -17.12 -0.28
C THR A 454 -27.90 -17.44 -0.06
N PHE A 455 -28.32 -17.93 1.13
CA PHE A 455 -29.72 -18.32 1.37
C PHE A 455 -30.68 -17.13 1.57
N TYR A 456 -30.18 -15.91 1.64
CA TYR A 456 -30.97 -14.69 1.73
C TYR A 456 -31.53 -14.31 0.36
N ARG A 457 -32.74 -13.77 0.30
CA ARG A 457 -33.32 -13.27 -0.95
C ARG A 457 -32.67 -11.96 -1.41
N ASN A 458 -32.47 -11.05 -0.45
CA ASN A 458 -31.90 -9.73 -0.69
C ASN A 458 -31.34 -9.14 0.62
N GLU A 459 -30.85 -7.89 0.59
CA GLU A 459 -30.31 -7.17 1.74
C GLU A 459 -31.36 -6.98 2.86
N GLU A 460 -32.62 -6.75 2.51
CA GLU A 460 -33.69 -6.54 3.48
C GLU A 460 -33.94 -7.82 4.29
N ASP A 461 -34.09 -8.96 3.62
CA ASP A 461 -34.25 -10.28 4.24
C ASP A 461 -33.04 -10.61 5.14
N ALA A 462 -31.81 -10.37 4.66
CA ALA A 462 -30.59 -10.55 5.43
C ALA A 462 -30.54 -9.66 6.67
N THR A 463 -31.01 -8.42 6.57
CA THR A 463 -31.07 -7.47 7.68
C THR A 463 -32.07 -7.93 8.74
N GLN A 464 -33.26 -8.41 8.32
CA GLN A 464 -34.28 -8.97 9.23
C GLN A 464 -33.75 -10.22 9.93
N TYR A 465 -33.10 -11.13 9.20
CA TYR A 465 -32.48 -12.32 9.76
C TYR A 465 -31.39 -11.95 10.80
N TYR A 466 -30.52 -11.01 10.46
CA TYR A 466 -29.47 -10.53 11.37
C TYR A 466 -30.08 -9.95 12.64
N ALA A 467 -31.09 -9.08 12.54
CA ALA A 467 -31.79 -8.50 13.66
C ALA A 467 -32.44 -9.56 14.56
N ALA A 468 -33.17 -10.55 13.99
CA ALA A 468 -33.76 -11.65 14.70
C ALA A 468 -32.73 -12.52 15.42
N ARG A 469 -31.59 -12.80 14.78
CA ARG A 469 -30.46 -13.52 15.40
C ARG A 469 -29.87 -12.77 16.58
N MET A 470 -29.73 -11.45 16.49
CA MET A 470 -29.22 -10.61 17.58
C MET A 470 -30.22 -10.53 18.75
N ALA A 471 -31.53 -10.44 18.47
CA ALA A 471 -32.59 -10.48 19.48
C ALA A 471 -32.54 -11.79 20.26
N ARG A 472 -32.49 -12.96 19.60
CA ARG A 472 -32.37 -14.27 20.27
C ARG A 472 -31.11 -14.38 21.13
N LYS A 473 -29.97 -13.87 20.66
CA LYS A 473 -28.74 -13.85 21.48
C LYS A 473 -28.91 -13.02 22.75
N LYS A 474 -29.62 -11.91 22.66
CA LYS A 474 -29.93 -11.06 23.81
C LYS A 474 -30.87 -11.77 24.81
N GLU A 475 -31.92 -12.44 24.31
CA GLU A 475 -32.88 -13.20 25.10
C GLU A 475 -32.27 -14.42 25.84
N MET A 476 -31.28 -15.08 25.19
CA MET A 476 -30.58 -16.24 25.79
C MET A 476 -29.66 -15.88 26.95
N GLY A 477 -29.75 -14.67 27.49
CA GLY A 477 -29.09 -14.28 28.75
C GLY A 477 -27.58 -14.30 28.73
N ALA A 478 -26.97 -14.41 27.53
CA ALA A 478 -25.57 -14.13 27.39
C ALA A 478 -25.38 -12.66 27.74
N ALA A 479 -25.03 -12.38 29.00
CA ALA A 479 -24.69 -11.05 29.47
C ALA A 479 -23.69 -10.46 28.44
N TYR A 480 -24.16 -9.46 27.74
CA TYR A 480 -23.31 -8.65 26.85
C TYR A 480 -22.36 -7.85 27.73
N ASN A 481 -21.36 -8.52 28.28
CA ASN A 481 -20.23 -7.88 28.94
C ASN A 481 -19.32 -7.21 27.87
N GLU A 482 -18.57 -6.21 28.30
CA GLU A 482 -17.54 -5.57 27.52
C GLU A 482 -16.64 -6.57 26.75
N SER A 483 -16.46 -7.79 27.30
CA SER A 483 -15.76 -8.90 26.63
C SER A 483 -16.40 -9.36 25.32
N PHE A 484 -17.68 -9.12 25.06
CA PHE A 484 -18.31 -9.44 23.77
C PHE A 484 -18.05 -8.32 22.73
N LEU A 485 -18.01 -7.08 23.18
CA LEU A 485 -17.55 -5.97 22.34
C LEU A 485 -16.05 -6.11 22.00
N ASP A 486 -15.28 -6.64 22.94
CA ASP A 486 -13.88 -6.96 22.72
C ASP A 486 -13.70 -8.21 21.84
N ALA A 487 -14.60 -9.19 21.91
CA ALA A 487 -14.63 -10.33 20.98
C ALA A 487 -15.08 -9.90 19.58
N ILE A 488 -16.04 -8.97 19.45
CA ILE A 488 -16.38 -8.36 18.15
C ILE A 488 -15.20 -7.54 17.61
N ARG A 489 -14.51 -6.80 18.46
CA ARG A 489 -13.29 -6.07 18.09
C ARG A 489 -12.13 -7.01 17.73
N ALA A 490 -12.03 -8.14 18.44
CA ALA A 490 -11.04 -9.18 18.15
C ALA A 490 -11.41 -9.96 16.88
N GLU A 491 -12.69 -10.22 16.59
CA GLU A 491 -13.15 -10.77 15.30
C GLU A 491 -12.95 -9.78 14.15
N GLU A 492 -13.11 -8.48 14.38
CA GLU A 492 -12.74 -7.43 13.43
C GLU A 492 -11.22 -7.39 13.17
N HIS A 493 -10.40 -7.76 14.15
CA HIS A 493 -8.95 -7.91 14.00
C HIS A 493 -8.56 -9.29 13.44
N MET A 494 -9.26 -10.36 13.79
CA MET A 494 -8.98 -11.72 13.28
C MET A 494 -9.39 -11.89 11.80
N ASP A 495 -10.42 -11.19 11.31
CA ASP A 495 -10.75 -11.15 9.87
C ASP A 495 -9.60 -10.51 9.03
N ILE A 496 -8.63 -9.88 9.67
CA ILE A 496 -7.40 -9.35 9.06
C ILE A 496 -6.27 -10.37 9.11
N GLU A 497 -6.21 -11.22 10.15
CA GLU A 497 -5.12 -12.21 10.34
C GLU A 497 -5.42 -13.57 9.67
N ASP A 498 -6.68 -13.95 9.51
CA ASP A 498 -7.07 -15.23 8.86
C ASP A 498 -7.33 -15.11 7.35
N GLU A 499 -7.12 -13.95 6.74
CA GLU A 499 -7.01 -13.77 5.28
C GLU A 499 -5.55 -13.96 4.79
N GLU A 500 -4.65 -14.44 5.64
CA GLU A 500 -3.28 -14.83 5.29
C GLU A 500 -3.22 -16.24 4.66
#